data_224aa9d124f40b5701583054020d6c41
#
_entry.id   224aa9d124f40b5701583054020d6c41
#
_cell.length_a   1.000
_cell.length_b   1.000
_cell.length_c   1.000
_cell.angle_alpha   90.00
_cell.angle_beta   90.00
_cell.angle_gamma   90.00
#
_symmetry.space_group_name_H-M   'P 1'
#
loop_
_entity.id
_entity.type
_entity.pdbx_description
1 polymer ?
#
loop_
_entity_poly.entity_id
_entity_poly.type
_entity_poly.pdbx_seq_one_letter_code
_entity_poly.pdbx_strand_id
1 'polypeptide(L)'
;MTWRVSVKDADIVAELEDLPEPDRFRASRKIGRLEEDPFPPGFKKLKARHPLYRIRSGDYRIIYAVVPEDRLVVITRVGHRKDVYRGL
;
A
#
# COMPACT_ATOMS: atom_id res chain seq x y z
N MET A 1 -14.55 11.24 7.84
CA MET A 1 -13.56 10.90 8.87
C MET A 1 -12.36 10.24 8.24
N THR A 2 -11.18 10.64 8.66
CA THR A 2 -9.94 10.15 8.10
C THR A 2 -9.45 8.89 8.80
N TRP A 3 -8.66 8.12 8.06
CA TRP A 3 -7.94 6.95 8.57
C TRP A 3 -6.49 7.36 8.81
N ARG A 4 -5.83 6.71 9.74
CA ARG A 4 -4.39 6.85 9.88
C ARG A 4 -3.73 5.88 8.90
N VAL A 5 -2.66 6.31 8.26
CA VAL A 5 -1.87 5.47 7.38
C VAL A 5 -0.47 5.37 7.95
N SER A 6 -0.01 4.16 8.17
CA SER A 6 1.31 3.87 8.70
C SER A 6 2.01 2.85 7.81
N VAL A 7 3.29 2.66 8.01
CA VAL A 7 4.05 1.61 7.34
C VAL A 7 4.35 0.51 8.36
N LYS A 8 4.49 -0.72 7.86
CA LYS A 8 4.78 -1.88 8.70
C LYS A 8 6.10 -1.73 9.44
N ASP A 9 7.14 -1.27 8.74
CA ASP A 9 8.48 -1.11 9.31
C ASP A 9 9.33 -0.19 8.42
N ALA A 10 10.58 0.03 8.83
CA ALA A 10 11.49 0.90 8.09
C ALA A 10 11.86 0.37 6.71
N ASP A 11 11.74 -0.92 6.48
CA ASP A 11 12.02 -1.51 5.16
C ASP A 11 11.03 -1.00 4.12
N ILE A 12 9.79 -0.78 4.51
CA ILE A 12 8.77 -0.24 3.60
C ILE A 12 9.09 1.19 3.21
N VAL A 13 9.59 1.99 4.16
CA VAL A 13 10.02 3.35 3.86
C VAL A 13 11.16 3.33 2.84
N ALA A 14 12.13 2.43 3.03
CA ALA A 14 13.24 2.28 2.10
C ALA A 14 12.76 1.84 0.71
N GLU A 15 11.80 0.91 0.63
CA GLU A 15 11.22 0.48 -0.64
C GLU A 15 10.58 1.65 -1.39
N LEU A 16 9.86 2.53 -0.67
CA LEU A 16 9.26 3.71 -1.27
C LEU A 16 10.32 4.70 -1.76
N GLU A 17 11.35 4.93 -0.95
CA GLU A 17 12.41 5.87 -1.31
C GLU A 17 13.25 5.39 -2.50
N ASP A 18 13.34 4.08 -2.71
CA ASP A 18 14.08 3.48 -3.81
C ASP A 18 13.34 3.55 -5.15
N LEU A 19 12.08 3.92 -5.16
CA LEU A 19 11.35 4.05 -6.42
C LEU A 19 11.91 5.21 -7.25
N PRO A 20 11.91 5.07 -8.60
CA PRO A 20 12.23 6.22 -9.46
C PRO A 20 11.32 7.40 -9.11
N GLU A 21 11.84 8.62 -9.26
CA GLU A 21 11.16 9.81 -8.74
C GLU A 21 9.70 9.96 -9.18
N PRO A 22 9.34 9.83 -10.47
CA PRO A 22 7.94 9.95 -10.86
C PRO A 22 7.05 8.91 -10.19
N ASP A 23 7.54 7.68 -10.06
CA ASP A 23 6.80 6.59 -9.46
C ASP A 23 6.66 6.76 -7.95
N ARG A 24 7.72 7.25 -7.31
CA ARG A 24 7.70 7.55 -5.88
C ARG A 24 6.64 8.59 -5.55
N PHE A 25 6.58 9.65 -6.33
CA PHE A 25 5.59 10.71 -6.14
C PHE A 25 4.16 10.16 -6.30
N ARG A 26 3.94 9.39 -7.36
CA ARG A 26 2.62 8.79 -7.61
C ARG A 26 2.20 7.84 -6.50
N ALA A 27 3.12 6.99 -6.06
CA ALA A 27 2.86 6.05 -4.98
C ALA A 27 2.52 6.77 -3.69
N SER A 28 3.28 7.81 -3.34
CA SER A 28 3.02 8.60 -2.14
C SER A 28 1.65 9.25 -2.16
N ARG A 29 1.23 9.76 -3.31
CA ARG A 29 -0.11 10.35 -3.46
C ARG A 29 -1.20 9.30 -3.29
N LYS A 30 -1.00 8.12 -3.86
CA LYS A 30 -1.99 7.04 -3.72
C LYS A 30 -2.11 6.56 -2.28
N ILE A 31 -0.98 6.45 -1.59
CA ILE A 31 -0.97 6.10 -0.18
C ILE A 31 -1.71 7.15 0.63
N GLY A 32 -1.47 8.43 0.35
CA GLY A 32 -2.15 9.52 1.05
C GLY A 32 -3.66 9.48 0.89
N ARG A 33 -4.15 9.05 -0.25
CA ARG A 33 -5.60 8.93 -0.48
C ARG A 33 -6.26 7.85 0.38
N LEU A 34 -5.49 6.88 0.86
CA LEU A 34 -6.04 5.86 1.75
C LEU A 34 -6.50 6.45 3.08
N GLU A 35 -6.03 7.64 3.44
CA GLU A 35 -6.53 8.36 4.62
C GLU A 35 -8.01 8.72 4.48
N GLU A 36 -8.47 8.97 3.27
CA GLU A 36 -9.86 9.31 3.01
C GLU A 36 -10.72 8.07 2.75
N ASP A 37 -10.15 7.09 2.04
CA ASP A 37 -10.88 5.89 1.67
C ASP A 37 -9.88 4.71 1.56
N PRO A 38 -9.93 3.75 2.49
CA PRO A 38 -9.03 2.59 2.43
C PRO A 38 -9.38 1.59 1.34
N PHE A 39 -10.52 1.78 0.66
CA PHE A 39 -10.95 0.89 -0.42
C PHE A 39 -11.29 1.71 -1.67
N PRO A 40 -10.29 2.44 -2.22
CA PRO A 40 -10.54 3.31 -3.37
C PRO A 40 -10.85 2.51 -4.63
N PRO A 41 -11.45 3.15 -5.65
CA PRO A 41 -11.69 2.47 -6.92
C PRO A 41 -10.42 1.78 -7.44
N GLY A 42 -10.57 0.53 -7.88
CA GLY A 42 -9.45 -0.26 -8.38
C GLY A 42 -8.72 -1.08 -7.33
N PHE A 43 -9.08 -0.96 -6.04
CA PHE A 43 -8.49 -1.83 -5.05
C PHE A 43 -8.88 -3.30 -5.30
N LYS A 44 -8.03 -4.21 -4.85
CA LYS A 44 -8.38 -5.64 -4.85
C LYS A 44 -7.99 -6.27 -3.53
N LYS A 45 -8.81 -7.21 -3.09
CA LYS A 45 -8.51 -8.04 -1.94
C LYS A 45 -7.64 -9.21 -2.41
N LEU A 46 -6.55 -9.45 -1.73
CA LEU A 46 -5.63 -10.53 -2.06
C LEU A 46 -5.97 -11.78 -1.25
N LYS A 47 -5.72 -12.94 -1.86
CA LYS A 47 -5.77 -14.20 -1.13
C LYS A 47 -4.49 -14.33 -0.33
N ALA A 48 -4.61 -14.22 0.98
CA ALA A 48 -3.48 -14.34 1.89
C ALA A 48 -3.98 -14.88 3.23
N ARG A 49 -3.04 -15.24 4.09
CA ARG A 49 -3.35 -15.75 5.42
C ARG A 49 -4.18 -14.76 6.23
N HIS A 50 -3.86 -13.48 6.11
CA HIS A 50 -4.65 -12.37 6.66
C HIS A 50 -5.17 -11.53 5.52
N PRO A 51 -6.30 -10.83 5.70
CA PRO A 51 -6.81 -9.96 4.64
C PRO A 51 -5.80 -8.88 4.28
N LEU A 52 -5.36 -8.90 3.03
CA LEU A 52 -4.51 -7.86 2.46
C LEU A 52 -5.21 -7.29 1.24
N TYR A 53 -4.88 -6.05 0.94
CA TYR A 53 -5.46 -5.32 -0.18
C TYR A 53 -4.36 -4.74 -1.04
N ARG A 54 -4.68 -4.45 -2.28
CA ARG A 54 -3.72 -3.93 -3.25
C ARG A 54 -4.30 -2.77 -4.01
N ILE A 55 -3.50 -1.71 -4.20
CA ILE A 55 -3.77 -0.65 -5.16
C ILE A 55 -2.60 -0.57 -6.13
N ARG A 56 -2.90 -0.11 -7.34
CA ARG A 56 -1.90 0.06 -8.39
C ARG A 56 -1.40 1.49 -8.43
N SER A 57 -0.10 1.63 -8.73
CA SER A 57 0.50 2.92 -9.03
C SER A 57 1.48 2.70 -10.18
N GLY A 58 0.99 2.84 -11.44
CA GLY A 58 1.79 2.49 -12.60
C GLY A 58 2.17 1.02 -12.60
N ASP A 59 3.44 0.73 -12.77
CA ASP A 59 3.96 -0.64 -12.73
C ASP A 59 4.20 -1.13 -11.30
N TYR A 60 3.92 -0.32 -10.31
CA TYR A 60 4.12 -0.66 -8.91
C TYR A 60 2.81 -1.01 -8.25
N ARG A 61 2.91 -1.77 -7.17
CA ARG A 61 1.78 -2.20 -6.37
C ARG A 61 2.04 -1.85 -4.93
N ILE A 62 1.02 -1.39 -4.25
CA ILE A 62 1.05 -1.07 -2.83
C ILE A 62 0.12 -2.06 -2.15
N ILE A 63 0.69 -2.85 -1.23
CA ILE A 63 -0.08 -3.85 -0.48
C ILE A 63 -0.24 -3.35 0.94
N TYR A 64 -1.44 -3.45 1.47
CA TYR A 64 -1.76 -2.91 2.78
C TYR A 64 -2.80 -3.75 3.50
N ALA A 65 -2.78 -3.65 4.81
CA ALA A 65 -3.80 -4.19 5.69
C ALA A 65 -4.67 -3.07 6.22
N VAL A 66 -5.90 -3.39 6.57
CA VAL A 66 -6.83 -2.43 7.17
C VAL A 66 -7.24 -2.97 8.53
N VAL A 67 -7.12 -2.14 9.55
CA VAL A 67 -7.52 -2.46 10.92
C VAL A 67 -8.67 -1.52 11.30
N PRO A 68 -9.92 -1.94 11.04
CA PRO A 68 -11.09 -1.05 11.20
C PRO A 68 -11.28 -0.55 12.63
N GLU A 69 -10.99 -1.39 13.62
CA GLU A 69 -11.15 -1.04 15.02
C GLU A 69 -10.34 0.19 15.40
N ASP A 70 -9.17 0.33 14.79
CA ASP A 70 -8.24 1.44 15.05
C ASP A 70 -8.29 2.52 13.98
N ARG A 71 -9.14 2.35 12.97
CA ARG A 71 -9.17 3.20 11.78
C ARG A 71 -7.77 3.39 11.21
N LEU A 72 -7.08 2.28 11.03
CA LEU A 72 -5.68 2.24 10.66
C LEU A 72 -5.48 1.46 9.36
N VAL A 73 -4.67 2.02 8.48
CA VAL A 73 -4.17 1.36 7.27
C VAL A 73 -2.67 1.17 7.46
N VAL A 74 -2.19 -0.05 7.24
CA VAL A 74 -0.77 -0.38 7.40
C VAL A 74 -0.22 -0.82 6.04
N ILE A 75 0.72 -0.06 5.49
CA ILE A 75 1.39 -0.43 4.25
C ILE A 75 2.38 -1.55 4.56
N THR A 76 2.21 -2.70 3.92
CA THR A 76 3.03 -3.88 4.20
C THR A 76 4.05 -4.17 3.12
N ARG A 77 3.82 -3.73 1.88
CA ARG A 77 4.76 -3.89 0.77
C ARG A 77 4.56 -2.80 -0.27
N VAL A 78 5.66 -2.42 -0.90
CA VAL A 78 5.65 -1.59 -2.11
C VAL A 78 6.67 -2.21 -3.06
N GLY A 79 6.28 -2.49 -4.29
CA GLY A 79 7.22 -3.07 -5.22
C GLY A 79 6.67 -3.18 -6.63
N HIS A 80 7.55 -3.56 -7.55
CA HIS A 80 7.18 -3.75 -8.94
C HIS A 80 6.18 -4.90 -9.06
N ARG A 81 5.24 -4.78 -10.00
CA ARG A 81 4.18 -5.77 -10.21
C ARG A 81 4.67 -7.21 -10.38
N LYS A 82 5.91 -7.39 -10.86
CA LYS A 82 6.49 -8.71 -11.08
C LYS A 82 7.00 -9.35 -9.79
N ASP A 83 7.32 -8.55 -8.78
CA ASP A 83 8.04 -9.03 -7.60
C ASP A 83 7.26 -8.90 -6.30
N VAL A 84 6.30 -7.98 -6.26
CA VAL A 84 5.64 -7.58 -5.01
C VAL A 84 4.87 -8.71 -4.34
N TYR A 85 4.43 -9.70 -5.09
CA TYR A 85 3.63 -10.80 -4.56
C TYR A 85 4.44 -11.99 -4.06
N ARG A 86 5.76 -11.95 -4.20
CA ARG A 86 6.60 -13.05 -3.75
C ARG A 86 6.48 -13.24 -2.24
N GLY A 87 6.25 -14.49 -1.82
CA GLY A 87 6.17 -14.83 -0.41
C GLY A 87 4.87 -14.46 0.28
N LEU A 88 3.87 -14.05 -0.48
CA LEU A 88 2.56 -13.80 0.09
C LEU A 88 1.71 -15.05 0.20
#